data_594ef31dcd2cc4f497b05a700f00bb0e
#
_entry.id   594ef31dcd2cc4f497b05a700f00bb0e
#
_cell.length_a   1.000
_cell.length_b   1.000
_cell.length_c   1.000
_cell.angle_alpha   90.00
_cell.angle_beta   90.00
_cell.angle_gamma   90.00
#
_symmetry.space_group_name_H-M   'P 1'
#
loop_
_entity.id
_entity.type
_entity.pdbx_description
1 polymer ?
#
loop_
_entity_poly.entity_id
_entity_poly.type
_entity_poly.pdbx_seq_one_letter_code
_entity_poly.pdbx_strand_id
1 'polypeptide(L)'
;MLRSSFALHKGVDPAPYENANHAPTWPRRTAQRQHDDRTAGYSVVLQRTMSKHLTNPWLAPERLPVMVLPITGLAAAVALLPVGASNYDMMKFFVPWMNTVQDRGLASLSGDFAGYPPPFIYLMYVASGLVPWVGAVAAIKLINLPFIAILSRAIYHIVLIASESRRRAATAAALLWIAPTPLVNAFAWGQFDCVYAAFLALFVLFAIKRAPIAAASMFGVSLAFKPQAIFLLPLLLYLILAKHMRVWHLVFVPMMYLLMMVPAAIVGFRWLDLVNSVYIAPFEAFSVLAVDAPNPWKIVGALQLVDYRTGLLVGIAVAGLAGLVISVGALRLEPNARTVVLVAALSGALMPYLLPKMHDRYFFVADIMTFTLAFVIPRLWVTAPLFQVGSLLSYLPYFDLGLHGPLYAILPVTFGVTILALAYVSAQVASSVRLGDVVHGFGGLAGERAVGSVT
;
A
#
# COMPACT_ATOMS: atom_id res chain seq x y z
N MET A 1 -40.09 -45.27 1.69
CA MET A 1 -41.23 -45.90 2.40
C MET A 1 -42.02 -44.78 3.04
N LEU A 2 -43.29 -44.71 2.59
CA LEU A 2 -44.52 -44.21 3.23
C LEU A 2 -44.56 -42.70 3.56
N ARG A 3 -45.29 -41.83 2.79
CA ARG A 3 -46.74 -41.61 2.59
C ARG A 3 -47.45 -41.38 3.93
N SER A 4 -48.27 -40.34 4.17
CA SER A 4 -49.40 -39.79 3.40
C SER A 4 -49.94 -38.56 4.16
N SER A 5 -50.32 -37.45 3.57
CA SER A 5 -51.63 -37.14 2.92
C SER A 5 -52.81 -36.84 3.85
N PHE A 6 -53.56 -35.84 3.44
CA PHE A 6 -54.98 -35.44 3.57
C PHE A 6 -55.18 -34.08 4.23
N ALA A 7 -55.63 -33.04 3.62
CA ALA A 7 -56.71 -32.70 2.67
C ALA A 7 -58.00 -32.20 3.37
N LEU A 8 -58.37 -30.95 2.99
CA LEU A 8 -59.70 -30.41 2.63
C LEU A 8 -60.83 -30.30 3.64
N HIS A 9 -61.41 -29.11 3.79
CA HIS A 9 -62.76 -28.66 3.35
C HIS A 9 -63.02 -27.22 3.81
N LYS A 10 -63.26 -26.27 2.92
CA LYS A 10 -64.50 -25.74 2.30
C LYS A 10 -65.61 -25.41 3.32
N GLY A 11 -66.03 -24.11 3.43
CA GLY A 11 -67.11 -23.59 2.71
C GLY A 11 -67.98 -22.55 3.44
N VAL A 12 -68.23 -21.45 2.74
CA VAL A 12 -69.52 -20.75 2.61
C VAL A 12 -69.95 -19.70 3.63
N ASP A 13 -70.01 -18.46 3.13
CA ASP A 13 -70.88 -17.33 3.57
C ASP A 13 -72.37 -17.70 3.65
N PRO A 14 -73.20 -16.93 4.35
CA PRO A 14 -73.73 -15.65 3.81
C PRO A 14 -74.04 -14.53 4.82
N ALA A 15 -74.10 -13.32 4.28
CA ALA A 15 -74.78 -12.14 4.84
C ALA A 15 -76.32 -12.25 4.60
N PRO A 16 -77.17 -11.24 4.89
CA PRO A 16 -77.12 -9.97 5.65
C PRO A 16 -78.31 -9.78 6.63
N TYR A 17 -78.45 -8.68 7.36
CA TYR A 17 -79.64 -7.83 7.51
C TYR A 17 -79.49 -6.65 8.48
N GLU A 18 -80.06 -5.56 8.04
CA GLU A 18 -80.23 -4.25 8.66
C GLU A 18 -80.99 -4.20 10.01
N ASN A 19 -80.73 -3.23 10.84
CA ASN A 19 -81.56 -2.07 11.15
C ASN A 19 -81.18 -1.35 12.45
N ALA A 20 -81.02 -0.07 12.28
CA ALA A 20 -81.39 1.10 13.09
C ALA A 20 -81.65 0.93 14.59
N ASN A 21 -81.00 1.75 15.41
CA ASN A 21 -81.65 2.78 16.21
C ASN A 21 -80.65 3.76 16.89
N HIS A 22 -81.02 5.06 16.84
CA HIS A 22 -80.35 6.21 17.37
C HIS A 22 -80.35 6.29 18.90
N ALA A 23 -79.15 6.63 19.49
CA ALA A 23 -79.09 7.45 20.72
C ALA A 23 -77.70 8.14 20.83
N PRO A 24 -77.60 9.41 21.24
CA PRO A 24 -76.34 10.19 21.19
C PRO A 24 -75.56 9.94 22.46
N THR A 25 -74.25 9.60 22.31
CA THR A 25 -73.31 9.52 23.42
C THR A 25 -72.19 10.56 23.23
N TRP A 26 -71.96 11.31 24.29
CA TRP A 26 -71.01 12.40 24.50
C TRP A 26 -69.53 11.97 24.34
N PRO A 27 -68.62 12.89 23.97
CA PRO A 27 -67.21 12.56 23.75
C PRO A 27 -66.39 12.60 25.04
N ARG A 28 -66.08 11.46 25.58
CA ARG A 28 -65.10 11.30 26.66
C ARG A 28 -63.92 10.43 26.25
N ARG A 29 -63.14 10.83 25.22
CA ARG A 29 -61.89 10.14 24.83
C ARG A 29 -60.72 11.01 24.35
N THR A 30 -60.77 12.31 24.49
CA THR A 30 -59.71 13.20 24.00
C THR A 30 -58.61 13.56 25.03
N ALA A 31 -58.91 13.47 26.34
CA ALA A 31 -57.96 13.85 27.35
C ALA A 31 -56.95 12.74 27.72
N GLN A 32 -57.37 11.45 27.60
CA GLN A 32 -56.49 10.32 27.97
C GLN A 32 -55.47 9.98 26.92
N ARG A 33 -55.85 10.12 25.61
CA ARG A 33 -54.88 9.93 24.49
C ARG A 33 -53.80 11.01 24.45
N GLN A 34 -54.11 12.26 24.80
CA GLN A 34 -53.10 13.31 24.84
C GLN A 34 -52.10 13.16 26.00
N HIS A 35 -52.48 12.50 27.11
CA HIS A 35 -51.58 12.24 28.22
C HIS A 35 -50.65 11.03 27.90
N ASP A 36 -51.15 9.98 27.25
CA ASP A 36 -50.35 8.82 26.85
C ASP A 36 -49.38 9.16 25.72
N ASP A 37 -49.77 9.98 24.74
CA ASP A 37 -48.83 10.42 23.66
C ASP A 37 -47.73 11.36 24.17
N ARG A 38 -47.99 12.16 25.20
CA ARG A 38 -46.96 13.01 25.86
C ARG A 38 -45.98 12.18 26.66
N THR A 39 -46.44 11.16 27.39
CA THR A 39 -45.57 10.30 28.20
C THR A 39 -44.76 9.35 27.28
N ALA A 40 -45.34 8.85 26.22
CA ALA A 40 -44.59 8.05 25.22
C ALA A 40 -43.53 8.91 24.49
N GLY A 41 -43.85 10.16 24.11
CA GLY A 41 -42.90 11.10 23.53
C GLY A 41 -41.73 11.44 24.44
N TYR A 42 -42.00 11.66 25.74
CA TYR A 42 -40.97 11.94 26.76
C TYR A 42 -40.09 10.72 27.02
N SER A 43 -40.63 9.49 27.04
CA SER A 43 -39.82 8.27 27.24
C SER A 43 -38.91 8.01 26.04
N VAL A 44 -39.37 8.24 24.82
CA VAL A 44 -38.54 8.05 23.58
C VAL A 44 -37.44 9.13 23.48
N VAL A 45 -37.76 10.38 23.86
CA VAL A 45 -36.76 11.46 23.92
C VAL A 45 -35.76 11.24 25.04
N LEU A 46 -36.17 10.83 26.23
CA LEU A 46 -35.25 10.45 27.30
C LEU A 46 -34.40 9.22 26.98
N GLN A 47 -34.95 8.18 26.38
CA GLN A 47 -34.15 7.04 25.89
C GLN A 47 -33.16 7.45 24.80
N ARG A 48 -33.54 8.31 23.85
CA ARG A 48 -32.62 8.83 22.84
C ARG A 48 -31.55 9.75 23.42
N THR A 49 -31.89 10.55 24.45
CA THR A 49 -30.92 11.44 25.10
C THR A 49 -30.01 10.67 26.05
N MET A 50 -30.52 9.71 26.80
CA MET A 50 -29.72 8.86 27.69
C MET A 50 -28.83 7.90 26.88
N SER A 51 -29.29 7.35 25.72
CA SER A 51 -28.43 6.54 24.86
C SER A 51 -27.31 7.33 24.19
N LYS A 52 -27.51 8.63 23.94
CA LYS A 52 -26.46 9.52 23.42
C LYS A 52 -25.42 9.91 24.47
N HIS A 53 -25.75 9.92 25.75
CA HIS A 53 -24.83 10.31 26.83
C HIS A 53 -24.10 9.14 27.50
N LEU A 54 -24.55 7.88 27.29
CA LEU A 54 -23.92 6.69 27.87
C LEU A 54 -23.00 5.93 26.95
N THR A 55 -23.00 6.20 25.64
CA THR A 55 -22.00 5.63 24.74
C THR A 55 -20.83 6.61 24.61
N ASN A 56 -19.74 6.29 25.29
CA ASN A 56 -18.47 6.96 25.04
C ASN A 56 -18.21 6.87 23.51
N PRO A 57 -18.18 8.02 22.78
CA PRO A 57 -18.06 7.99 21.32
C PRO A 57 -16.77 7.31 20.85
N TRP A 58 -15.81 7.10 21.75
CA TRP A 58 -14.57 6.37 21.50
C TRP A 58 -14.73 4.85 21.55
N LEU A 59 -15.77 4.34 22.23
CA LEU A 59 -16.07 2.89 22.37
C LEU A 59 -17.17 2.41 21.40
N ALA A 60 -17.54 3.20 20.41
CA ALA A 60 -18.48 2.78 19.39
C ALA A 60 -17.92 1.51 18.68
N PRO A 61 -18.70 0.41 18.53
CA PRO A 61 -18.22 -0.88 18.00
C PRO A 61 -17.51 -0.76 16.66
N GLU A 62 -17.87 0.22 15.84
CA GLU A 62 -17.26 0.49 14.53
C GLU A 62 -15.88 1.18 14.62
N ARG A 63 -15.49 1.74 15.78
CA ARG A 63 -14.18 2.37 16.02
C ARG A 63 -13.20 1.44 16.73
N LEU A 64 -13.69 0.41 17.42
CA LEU A 64 -12.87 -0.57 18.14
C LEU A 64 -11.75 -1.17 17.25
N PRO A 65 -12.00 -1.67 16.02
CA PRO A 65 -10.93 -2.22 15.21
C PRO A 65 -9.84 -1.20 14.86
N VAL A 66 -10.23 0.06 14.62
CA VAL A 66 -9.30 1.14 14.25
C VAL A 66 -8.36 1.52 15.40
N MET A 67 -8.78 1.31 16.64
CA MET A 67 -7.95 1.58 17.83
C MET A 67 -7.17 0.34 18.27
N VAL A 68 -7.78 -0.82 18.25
CA VAL A 68 -7.17 -2.08 18.72
C VAL A 68 -6.06 -2.54 17.79
N LEU A 69 -6.23 -2.48 16.47
CA LEU A 69 -5.24 -2.99 15.52
C LEU A 69 -3.87 -2.30 15.61
N PRO A 70 -3.75 -0.98 15.68
CA PRO A 70 -2.44 -0.33 15.89
C PRO A 70 -1.79 -0.70 17.23
N ILE A 71 -2.57 -0.85 18.31
CA ILE A 71 -2.06 -1.27 19.61
C ILE A 71 -1.56 -2.72 19.53
N THR A 72 -2.34 -3.62 18.90
CA THR A 72 -1.94 -5.01 18.66
C THR A 72 -0.66 -5.08 17.80
N GLY A 73 -0.59 -4.26 16.75
CA GLY A 73 0.60 -4.17 15.90
C GLY A 73 1.82 -3.67 16.64
N LEU A 74 1.66 -2.67 17.50
CA LEU A 74 2.75 -2.19 18.35
C LEU A 74 3.21 -3.27 19.35
N ALA A 75 2.28 -3.98 19.98
CA ALA A 75 2.60 -5.10 20.86
C ALA A 75 3.32 -6.23 20.11
N ALA A 76 2.87 -6.56 18.90
CA ALA A 76 3.54 -7.53 18.03
C ALA A 76 4.95 -7.06 17.63
N ALA A 77 5.11 -5.78 17.27
CA ALA A 77 6.41 -5.20 16.96
C ALA A 77 7.38 -5.34 18.15
N VAL A 78 6.93 -5.02 19.37
CA VAL A 78 7.74 -5.18 20.58
C VAL A 78 8.09 -6.67 20.81
N ALA A 79 7.14 -7.57 20.65
CA ALA A 79 7.38 -9.01 20.79
C ALA A 79 8.37 -9.57 19.75
N LEU A 80 8.45 -8.95 18.57
CA LEU A 80 9.37 -9.34 17.51
C LEU A 80 10.78 -8.75 17.66
N LEU A 81 11.01 -7.79 18.55
CA LEU A 81 12.35 -7.18 18.72
C LEU A 81 13.47 -8.20 18.97
N PRO A 82 13.31 -9.26 19.81
CA PRO A 82 14.34 -10.27 20.01
C PRO A 82 14.44 -11.28 18.86
N VAL A 83 13.39 -11.43 18.02
CA VAL A 83 13.39 -12.41 16.93
C VAL A 83 14.40 -12.01 15.86
N GLY A 84 15.21 -12.95 15.38
CA GLY A 84 16.24 -12.68 14.35
C GLY A 84 17.35 -11.72 14.83
N ALA A 85 17.54 -11.55 16.14
CA ALA A 85 18.61 -10.71 16.69
C ALA A 85 20.00 -11.20 16.25
N SER A 86 20.16 -12.50 16.00
CA SER A 86 21.39 -13.15 15.55
C SER A 86 21.45 -13.37 14.03
N ASN A 87 20.50 -12.83 13.25
CA ASN A 87 20.53 -13.00 11.81
C ASN A 87 21.79 -12.35 11.19
N TYR A 88 22.15 -12.83 10.01
CA TYR A 88 23.38 -12.44 9.33
C TYR A 88 23.50 -10.92 9.12
N ASP A 89 22.44 -10.26 8.62
CA ASP A 89 22.47 -8.83 8.35
C ASP A 89 22.63 -8.00 9.63
N MET A 90 21.96 -8.40 10.71
CA MET A 90 22.02 -7.72 12.00
C MET A 90 23.42 -7.80 12.57
N MET A 91 24.01 -9.00 12.61
CA MET A 91 25.30 -9.24 13.27
C MET A 91 26.48 -8.80 12.41
N LYS A 92 26.40 -8.93 11.10
CA LYS A 92 27.52 -8.59 10.19
C LYS A 92 27.55 -7.10 9.81
N PHE A 93 26.40 -6.43 9.77
CA PHE A 93 26.31 -5.06 9.29
C PHE A 93 25.73 -4.10 10.32
N PHE A 94 24.50 -4.29 10.77
CA PHE A 94 23.77 -3.25 11.50
C PHE A 94 24.31 -3.02 12.92
N VAL A 95 24.64 -4.07 13.67
CA VAL A 95 25.24 -3.91 15.01
C VAL A 95 26.65 -3.31 14.93
N PRO A 96 27.57 -3.77 14.05
CA PRO A 96 28.86 -3.11 13.85
C PRO A 96 28.73 -1.63 13.43
N TRP A 97 27.77 -1.29 12.56
CA TRP A 97 27.52 0.11 12.19
C TRP A 97 27.01 0.92 13.37
N MET A 98 26.11 0.36 14.20
CA MET A 98 25.63 1.02 15.42
C MET A 98 26.76 1.29 16.40
N ASN A 99 27.66 0.33 16.61
CA ASN A 99 28.85 0.49 17.45
C ASN A 99 29.76 1.62 16.90
N THR A 100 30.02 1.63 15.59
CA THR A 100 30.76 2.70 14.93
C THR A 100 30.10 4.07 15.11
N VAL A 101 28.76 4.13 15.04
CA VAL A 101 27.98 5.35 15.30
C VAL A 101 28.16 5.82 16.73
N GLN A 102 28.15 4.92 17.71
CA GLN A 102 28.37 5.26 19.11
C GLN A 102 29.81 5.75 19.37
N ASP A 103 30.80 5.08 18.77
CA ASP A 103 32.22 5.41 18.94
C ASP A 103 32.60 6.75 18.29
N ARG A 104 32.11 7.01 17.06
CA ARG A 104 32.48 8.20 16.29
C ARG A 104 31.56 9.41 16.55
N GLY A 105 30.40 9.21 17.16
CA GLY A 105 29.41 10.29 17.38
C GLY A 105 29.02 10.99 16.10
N LEU A 106 29.08 12.33 16.07
CA LEU A 106 28.72 13.15 14.90
C LEU A 106 29.57 12.84 13.66
N ALA A 107 30.85 12.43 13.82
CA ALA A 107 31.70 12.09 12.70
C ALA A 107 31.19 10.84 11.92
N SER A 108 30.37 10.01 12.54
CA SER A 108 29.74 8.86 11.88
C SER A 108 28.76 9.26 10.76
N LEU A 109 28.28 10.51 10.75
CA LEU A 109 27.36 11.00 9.73
C LEU A 109 27.97 11.00 8.32
N SER A 110 29.31 10.89 8.20
CA SER A 110 29.97 10.64 6.92
C SER A 110 29.48 9.38 6.22
N GLY A 111 29.09 8.34 6.98
CA GLY A 111 28.57 7.09 6.43
C GLY A 111 29.60 6.25 5.65
N ASP A 112 30.88 6.58 5.73
CA ASP A 112 32.00 5.97 4.99
C ASP A 112 32.25 4.50 5.30
N PHE A 113 31.70 4.01 6.40
CA PHE A 113 31.82 2.63 6.90
C PHE A 113 30.62 1.72 6.54
N ALA A 114 29.55 2.29 5.97
CA ALA A 114 28.31 1.58 5.71
C ALA A 114 28.05 1.38 4.22
N GLY A 115 27.48 0.23 3.85
CA GLY A 115 27.01 -0.02 2.48
C GLY A 115 25.63 0.59 2.17
N TYR A 116 25.19 1.57 2.98
CA TYR A 116 23.95 2.30 2.81
C TYR A 116 24.20 3.80 2.67
N PRO A 117 23.30 4.55 1.98
CA PRO A 117 23.43 5.99 1.86
C PRO A 117 23.46 6.69 3.24
N PRO A 118 24.20 7.81 3.39
CA PRO A 118 24.33 8.53 4.66
C PRO A 118 23.03 8.85 5.40
N PRO A 119 21.89 9.21 4.76
CA PRO A 119 20.63 9.45 5.47
C PRO A 119 20.17 8.32 6.37
N PHE A 120 20.51 7.08 6.03
CA PHE A 120 20.27 5.93 6.89
C PHE A 120 21.09 6.00 8.18
N ILE A 121 22.35 6.41 8.09
CA ILE A 121 23.23 6.55 9.25
C ILE A 121 22.76 7.66 10.19
N TYR A 122 22.11 8.73 9.67
CA TYR A 122 21.50 9.76 10.51
C TYR A 122 20.40 9.16 11.41
N LEU A 123 19.60 8.26 10.87
CA LEU A 123 18.58 7.55 11.66
C LEU A 123 19.22 6.65 12.72
N MET A 124 20.32 5.97 12.37
CA MET A 124 21.10 5.19 13.34
C MET A 124 21.71 6.07 14.42
N TYR A 125 22.23 7.24 14.07
CA TYR A 125 22.76 8.19 15.02
C TYR A 125 21.70 8.65 16.03
N VAL A 126 20.50 9.00 15.56
CA VAL A 126 19.37 9.32 16.46
C VAL A 126 18.99 8.12 17.33
N ALA A 127 18.93 6.91 16.76
CA ALA A 127 18.58 5.70 17.48
C ALA A 127 19.67 5.25 18.48
N SER A 128 20.94 5.65 18.29
CA SER A 128 22.03 5.32 19.21
C SER A 128 21.78 5.86 20.63
N GLY A 129 21.04 6.95 20.76
CA GLY A 129 20.57 7.46 22.05
C GLY A 129 19.64 6.51 22.83
N LEU A 130 19.02 5.54 22.16
CA LEU A 130 18.16 4.53 22.78
C LEU A 130 18.96 3.29 23.25
N VAL A 131 20.17 3.08 22.74
CA VAL A 131 20.97 1.88 23.02
C VAL A 131 21.17 1.60 24.52
N PRO A 132 21.43 2.60 25.40
CA PRO A 132 21.58 2.36 26.83
C PRO A 132 20.32 1.79 27.50
N TRP A 133 19.15 2.00 26.90
CA TRP A 133 17.87 1.60 27.49
C TRP A 133 17.33 0.28 26.95
N VAL A 134 17.52 0.04 25.63
CA VAL A 134 16.88 -1.11 24.94
C VAL A 134 17.90 -2.04 24.25
N GLY A 135 19.18 -1.69 24.23
CA GLY A 135 20.22 -2.40 23.52
C GLY A 135 20.27 -2.07 22.01
N ALA A 136 21.39 -2.38 21.35
CA ALA A 136 21.64 -2.01 19.96
C ALA A 136 20.62 -2.59 18.98
N VAL A 137 20.31 -3.89 19.09
CA VAL A 137 19.37 -4.58 18.18
C VAL A 137 17.97 -3.95 18.22
N ALA A 138 17.44 -3.71 19.43
CA ALA A 138 16.13 -3.11 19.57
C ALA A 138 16.13 -1.64 19.10
N ALA A 139 17.16 -0.86 19.41
CA ALA A 139 17.31 0.52 18.95
C ALA A 139 17.30 0.61 17.42
N ILE A 140 18.03 -0.29 16.73
CA ILE A 140 18.05 -0.41 15.28
C ILE A 140 16.64 -0.67 14.72
N LYS A 141 15.96 -1.66 15.25
CA LYS A 141 14.62 -2.05 14.77
C LYS A 141 13.57 -0.97 15.01
N LEU A 142 13.67 -0.25 16.14
CA LEU A 142 12.76 0.84 16.49
C LEU A 142 12.84 2.04 15.54
N ILE A 143 13.92 2.17 14.73
CA ILE A 143 13.98 3.17 13.64
C ILE A 143 12.76 3.08 12.72
N ASN A 144 12.23 1.88 12.49
CA ASN A 144 11.09 1.68 11.59
C ASN A 144 9.75 2.24 12.13
N LEU A 145 9.61 2.37 13.43
CA LEU A 145 8.32 2.70 14.06
C LEU A 145 7.70 4.04 13.58
N PRO A 146 8.42 5.18 13.54
CA PRO A 146 7.87 6.42 13.01
C PRO A 146 7.52 6.31 11.51
N PHE A 147 8.25 5.52 10.74
CA PHE A 147 7.99 5.38 9.31
C PHE A 147 6.79 4.49 9.00
N ILE A 148 6.50 3.48 9.82
CA ILE A 148 5.22 2.75 9.75
C ILE A 148 4.05 3.67 10.08
N ALA A 149 4.19 4.58 11.04
CA ALA A 149 3.16 5.58 11.34
C ALA A 149 2.94 6.55 10.16
N ILE A 150 4.03 7.06 9.55
CA ILE A 150 3.95 7.91 8.34
C ILE A 150 3.29 7.13 7.19
N LEU A 151 3.69 5.89 6.96
CA LEU A 151 3.15 5.01 5.92
C LEU A 151 1.65 4.76 6.14
N SER A 152 1.24 4.42 7.36
CA SER A 152 -0.15 4.26 7.76
C SER A 152 -0.97 5.53 7.50
N ARG A 153 -0.43 6.70 7.84
CA ARG A 153 -1.05 8.00 7.59
C ARG A 153 -1.18 8.32 6.11
N ALA A 154 -0.15 8.01 5.30
CA ALA A 154 -0.19 8.19 3.86
C ALA A 154 -1.26 7.29 3.22
N ILE A 155 -1.31 6.00 3.59
CA ILE A 155 -2.32 5.04 3.12
C ILE A 155 -3.73 5.50 3.50
N TYR A 156 -3.94 5.99 4.74
CA TYR A 156 -5.21 6.57 5.13
C TYR A 156 -5.70 7.61 4.13
N HIS A 157 -4.85 8.58 3.79
CA HIS A 157 -5.24 9.66 2.88
C HIS A 157 -5.40 9.19 1.44
N ILE A 158 -4.55 8.29 0.95
CA ILE A 158 -4.67 7.70 -0.38
C ILE A 158 -6.02 6.99 -0.53
N VAL A 159 -6.35 6.10 0.42
CA VAL A 159 -7.61 5.36 0.41
C VAL A 159 -8.81 6.28 0.60
N LEU A 160 -8.71 7.30 1.47
CA LEU A 160 -9.78 8.29 1.67
C LEU A 160 -10.12 9.01 0.38
N ILE A 161 -9.11 9.52 -0.34
CA ILE A 161 -9.31 10.25 -1.60
C ILE A 161 -9.87 9.33 -2.70
N ALA A 162 -9.32 8.10 -2.81
CA ALA A 162 -9.69 7.19 -3.89
C ALA A 162 -11.03 6.48 -3.68
N SER A 163 -11.47 6.27 -2.44
CA SER A 163 -12.70 5.53 -2.09
C SER A 163 -13.80 6.38 -1.49
N GLU A 164 -13.52 7.64 -1.12
CA GLU A 164 -14.42 8.58 -0.42
C GLU A 164 -15.00 8.01 0.89
N SER A 165 -14.40 6.95 1.44
CA SER A 165 -14.86 6.23 2.62
C SER A 165 -13.88 6.37 3.78
N ARG A 166 -14.25 7.15 4.80
CA ARG A 166 -13.48 7.28 6.06
C ARG A 166 -13.28 5.93 6.75
N ARG A 167 -14.32 5.08 6.75
CA ARG A 167 -14.25 3.75 7.36
C ARG A 167 -13.19 2.89 6.65
N ARG A 168 -13.24 2.82 5.32
CA ARG A 168 -12.28 2.05 4.52
C ARG A 168 -10.85 2.56 4.70
N ALA A 169 -10.66 3.88 4.70
CA ALA A 169 -9.37 4.51 4.94
C ALA A 169 -8.81 4.20 6.33
N ALA A 170 -9.64 4.31 7.38
CA ALA A 170 -9.25 4.01 8.75
C ALA A 170 -8.92 2.52 8.93
N THR A 171 -9.70 1.63 8.32
CA THR A 171 -9.43 0.18 8.34
C THR A 171 -8.11 -0.15 7.64
N ALA A 172 -7.84 0.44 6.47
CA ALA A 172 -6.57 0.24 5.77
C ALA A 172 -5.37 0.70 6.61
N ALA A 173 -5.44 1.89 7.17
CA ALA A 173 -4.38 2.43 8.03
C ALA A 173 -4.15 1.58 9.29
N ALA A 174 -5.21 1.09 9.92
CA ALA A 174 -5.12 0.26 11.11
C ALA A 174 -4.57 -1.15 10.80
N LEU A 175 -5.04 -1.78 9.71
CA LEU A 175 -4.58 -3.12 9.30
C LEU A 175 -3.11 -3.15 8.88
N LEU A 176 -2.55 -2.02 8.41
CA LEU A 176 -1.12 -1.96 8.09
C LEU A 176 -0.24 -2.31 9.30
N TRP A 177 -0.65 -1.92 10.51
CA TRP A 177 0.12 -2.17 11.74
C TRP A 177 0.26 -3.64 12.09
N ILE A 178 -0.65 -4.48 11.59
CA ILE A 178 -0.60 -5.93 11.75
C ILE A 178 -0.30 -6.68 10.44
N ALA A 179 0.00 -5.95 9.37
CA ALA A 179 0.35 -6.56 8.10
C ALA A 179 1.65 -7.36 8.24
N PRO A 180 1.68 -8.64 7.80
CA PRO A 180 2.78 -9.53 8.12
C PRO A 180 4.13 -9.07 7.56
N THR A 181 4.18 -8.59 6.31
CA THR A 181 5.44 -8.19 5.68
C THR A 181 6.09 -6.99 6.37
N PRO A 182 5.39 -5.86 6.67
CA PRO A 182 5.97 -4.77 7.44
C PRO A 182 6.45 -5.19 8.82
N LEU A 183 5.69 -6.03 9.54
CA LEU A 183 6.07 -6.49 10.88
C LEU A 183 7.34 -7.35 10.83
N VAL A 184 7.37 -8.34 9.95
CA VAL A 184 8.52 -9.28 9.87
C VAL A 184 9.74 -8.55 9.32
N ASN A 185 9.61 -7.77 8.26
CA ASN A 185 10.72 -7.03 7.66
C ASN A 185 11.35 -6.05 8.68
N ALA A 186 10.53 -5.23 9.33
CA ALA A 186 11.01 -4.17 10.21
C ALA A 186 11.45 -4.67 11.60
N PHE A 187 10.66 -5.56 12.23
CA PHE A 187 10.84 -5.86 13.65
C PHE A 187 11.37 -7.27 13.92
N ALA A 188 11.14 -8.26 13.05
CA ALA A 188 11.80 -9.55 13.15
C ALA A 188 13.19 -9.53 12.47
N TRP A 189 13.24 -9.15 11.19
CA TRP A 189 14.51 -9.09 10.45
C TRP A 189 15.37 -7.88 10.82
N GLY A 190 14.73 -6.71 10.99
CA GLY A 190 15.41 -5.44 11.28
C GLY A 190 15.83 -4.67 10.03
N GLN A 191 15.17 -4.91 8.90
CA GLN A 191 15.38 -4.17 7.66
C GLN A 191 14.68 -2.79 7.72
N PHE A 192 15.11 -1.87 6.85
CA PHE A 192 14.63 -0.48 6.84
C PHE A 192 13.75 -0.16 5.63
N ASP A 193 13.05 -1.17 5.11
CA ASP A 193 12.25 -0.98 3.90
C ASP A 193 11.03 -0.08 4.15
N CYS A 194 10.54 -0.02 5.39
CA CYS A 194 9.49 0.92 5.79
C CYS A 194 9.89 2.39 5.59
N VAL A 195 11.18 2.72 5.72
CA VAL A 195 11.67 4.11 5.60
C VAL A 195 11.45 4.66 4.20
N TYR A 196 12.04 4.03 3.18
CA TYR A 196 11.90 4.51 1.81
C TYR A 196 10.48 4.33 1.28
N ALA A 197 9.78 3.26 1.69
CA ALA A 197 8.40 3.00 1.30
C ALA A 197 7.43 4.07 1.86
N ALA A 198 7.68 4.62 3.04
CA ALA A 198 6.89 5.73 3.59
C ALA A 198 6.98 6.97 2.69
N PHE A 199 8.16 7.32 2.21
CA PHE A 199 8.33 8.43 1.27
C PHE A 199 7.75 8.13 -0.12
N LEU A 200 7.81 6.88 -0.60
CA LEU A 200 7.11 6.48 -1.83
C LEU A 200 5.59 6.57 -1.67
N ALA A 201 5.03 6.20 -0.53
CA ALA A 201 3.60 6.39 -0.27
C ALA A 201 3.22 7.87 -0.23
N LEU A 202 4.07 8.75 0.32
CA LEU A 202 3.89 10.20 0.26
C LEU A 202 4.01 10.71 -1.18
N PHE A 203 4.94 10.20 -1.99
CA PHE A 203 5.02 10.50 -3.42
C PHE A 203 3.69 10.19 -4.12
N VAL A 204 3.13 8.98 -3.93
CA VAL A 204 1.83 8.58 -4.50
C VAL A 204 0.71 9.49 -3.99
N LEU A 205 0.68 9.80 -2.70
CA LEU A 205 -0.31 10.70 -2.11
C LEU A 205 -0.26 12.11 -2.73
N PHE A 206 0.93 12.70 -2.87
CA PHE A 206 1.08 14.03 -3.45
C PHE A 206 0.84 14.03 -4.97
N ALA A 207 1.14 12.94 -5.66
CA ALA A 207 0.73 12.76 -7.06
C ALA A 207 -0.81 12.78 -7.21
N ILE A 208 -1.54 12.06 -6.35
CA ILE A 208 -3.01 12.08 -6.29
C ILE A 208 -3.55 13.48 -5.98
N LYS A 209 -2.91 14.20 -5.06
CA LYS A 209 -3.28 15.58 -4.68
C LYS A 209 -2.90 16.63 -5.72
N ARG A 210 -2.30 16.24 -6.84
CA ARG A 210 -1.80 17.17 -7.87
C ARG A 210 -0.80 18.20 -7.32
N ALA A 211 0.04 17.79 -6.38
CA ALA A 211 1.12 18.58 -5.79
C ALA A 211 2.49 18.12 -6.35
N PRO A 212 2.87 18.50 -7.60
CA PRO A 212 4.00 17.90 -8.32
C PRO A 212 5.34 18.15 -7.66
N ILE A 213 5.56 19.33 -7.05
CA ILE A 213 6.81 19.65 -6.33
C ILE A 213 6.95 18.71 -5.13
N ALA A 214 5.91 18.59 -4.29
CA ALA A 214 5.96 17.71 -3.13
C ALA A 214 6.11 16.24 -3.56
N ALA A 215 5.44 15.81 -4.64
CA ALA A 215 5.59 14.47 -5.17
C ALA A 215 7.05 14.19 -5.61
N ALA A 216 7.64 15.04 -6.43
CA ALA A 216 9.03 14.89 -6.86
C ALA A 216 10.02 14.93 -5.68
N SER A 217 9.78 15.81 -4.70
CA SER A 217 10.58 15.89 -3.47
C SER A 217 10.54 14.60 -2.67
N MET A 218 9.37 14.00 -2.46
CA MET A 218 9.25 12.74 -1.72
C MET A 218 9.87 11.56 -2.47
N PHE A 219 9.79 11.55 -3.80
CA PHE A 219 10.51 10.57 -4.61
C PHE A 219 12.03 10.71 -4.44
N GLY A 220 12.55 11.94 -4.48
CA GLY A 220 13.98 12.24 -4.26
C GLY A 220 14.46 11.84 -2.85
N VAL A 221 13.67 12.12 -1.82
CA VAL A 221 13.97 11.69 -0.44
C VAL A 221 13.98 10.16 -0.34
N SER A 222 12.99 9.49 -0.93
CA SER A 222 12.96 8.02 -0.96
C SER A 222 14.21 7.43 -1.63
N LEU A 223 14.62 8.00 -2.76
CA LEU A 223 15.81 7.59 -3.50
C LEU A 223 17.10 7.80 -2.67
N ALA A 224 17.15 8.85 -1.85
CA ALA A 224 18.28 9.12 -0.97
C ALA A 224 18.43 8.09 0.15
N PHE A 225 17.34 7.40 0.54
CA PHE A 225 17.42 6.28 1.49
C PHE A 225 17.74 4.96 0.82
N LYS A 226 17.08 4.66 -0.32
CA LYS A 226 17.29 3.39 -1.04
C LYS A 226 17.07 3.54 -2.55
N PRO A 227 17.97 2.98 -3.39
CA PRO A 227 17.82 2.98 -4.85
C PRO A 227 16.53 2.31 -5.35
N GLN A 228 15.93 1.41 -4.58
CA GLN A 228 14.69 0.70 -4.91
C GLN A 228 13.49 1.63 -5.15
N ALA A 229 13.58 2.90 -4.79
CA ALA A 229 12.61 3.92 -5.19
C ALA A 229 12.38 3.96 -6.72
N ILE A 230 13.38 3.58 -7.52
CA ILE A 230 13.27 3.49 -9.00
C ILE A 230 12.18 2.55 -9.49
N PHE A 231 11.70 1.61 -8.68
CA PHE A 231 10.59 0.73 -9.08
C PHE A 231 9.30 1.50 -9.40
N LEU A 232 9.15 2.73 -8.89
CA LEU A 232 8.03 3.61 -9.26
C LEU A 232 8.35 4.61 -10.39
N LEU A 233 9.47 4.46 -11.11
CA LEU A 233 9.77 5.27 -12.31
C LEU A 233 8.67 5.19 -13.38
N PRO A 234 8.01 4.04 -13.66
CA PRO A 234 6.89 4.02 -14.60
C PRO A 234 5.74 4.93 -14.17
N LEU A 235 5.43 5.01 -12.87
CA LEU A 235 4.45 5.96 -12.35
C LEU A 235 4.91 7.41 -12.57
N LEU A 236 6.16 7.72 -12.25
CA LEU A 236 6.71 9.07 -12.44
C LEU A 236 6.64 9.49 -13.91
N LEU A 237 6.99 8.60 -14.84
CA LEU A 237 6.88 8.82 -16.27
C LEU A 237 5.42 9.02 -16.71
N TYR A 238 4.49 8.19 -16.23
CA TYR A 238 3.06 8.39 -16.47
C TYR A 238 2.59 9.79 -16.04
N LEU A 239 2.98 10.25 -14.85
CA LEU A 239 2.58 11.57 -14.34
C LEU A 239 3.05 12.72 -15.24
N ILE A 240 4.24 12.58 -15.86
CA ILE A 240 4.76 13.56 -16.82
C ILE A 240 3.97 13.50 -18.12
N LEU A 241 3.81 12.30 -18.70
CA LEU A 241 3.09 12.10 -19.96
C LEU A 241 1.63 12.54 -19.87
N ALA A 242 0.98 12.27 -18.73
CA ALA A 242 -0.38 12.70 -18.42
C ALA A 242 -0.49 14.20 -18.05
N LYS A 243 0.61 14.96 -18.10
CA LYS A 243 0.69 16.38 -17.75
C LYS A 243 0.28 16.70 -16.30
N HIS A 244 0.32 15.71 -15.41
CA HIS A 244 0.13 15.90 -13.96
C HIS A 244 1.36 16.54 -13.33
N MET A 245 2.50 16.37 -13.97
CA MET A 245 3.80 16.91 -13.60
C MET A 245 4.49 17.45 -14.86
N ARG A 246 5.10 18.64 -14.78
CA ARG A 246 5.96 19.15 -15.85
C ARG A 246 7.37 18.60 -15.69
N VAL A 247 8.11 18.45 -16.78
CA VAL A 247 9.48 17.91 -16.76
C VAL A 247 10.39 18.67 -15.80
N TRP A 248 10.27 20.00 -15.71
CA TRP A 248 11.10 20.80 -14.81
C TRP A 248 10.92 20.47 -13.31
N HIS A 249 9.74 19.92 -12.89
CA HIS A 249 9.58 19.46 -11.49
C HIS A 249 10.54 18.33 -11.12
N LEU A 250 11.12 17.63 -12.13
CA LEU A 250 12.10 16.59 -11.87
C LEU A 250 13.37 17.12 -11.22
N VAL A 251 13.66 18.45 -11.30
CA VAL A 251 14.80 19.06 -10.60
C VAL A 251 14.73 18.83 -9.08
N PHE A 252 13.52 18.71 -8.52
CA PHE A 252 13.34 18.47 -7.09
C PHE A 252 13.78 17.05 -6.66
N VAL A 253 13.88 16.10 -7.58
CA VAL A 253 14.39 14.76 -7.28
C VAL A 253 15.88 14.82 -6.90
N PRO A 254 16.80 15.22 -7.80
CA PRO A 254 18.21 15.35 -7.42
C PRO A 254 18.44 16.41 -6.35
N MET A 255 17.67 17.51 -6.32
CA MET A 255 17.80 18.54 -5.29
C MET A 255 17.55 17.95 -3.89
N MET A 256 16.49 17.19 -3.70
CA MET A 256 16.20 16.57 -2.40
C MET A 256 17.17 15.44 -2.07
N TYR A 257 17.60 14.67 -3.08
CA TYR A 257 18.66 13.68 -2.90
C TYR A 257 19.94 14.35 -2.36
N LEU A 258 20.39 15.44 -3.00
CA LEU A 258 21.60 16.19 -2.58
C LEU A 258 21.41 16.86 -1.22
N LEU A 259 20.24 17.43 -0.95
CA LEU A 259 19.91 18.02 0.35
C LEU A 259 20.03 17.00 1.49
N MET A 260 19.60 15.78 1.26
CA MET A 260 19.74 14.68 2.25
C MET A 260 21.20 14.27 2.49
N MET A 261 22.11 14.60 1.58
CA MET A 261 23.55 14.32 1.75
C MET A 261 24.31 15.45 2.48
N VAL A 262 23.69 16.63 2.68
CA VAL A 262 24.35 17.80 3.29
C VAL A 262 24.99 17.53 4.65
N PRO A 263 24.32 16.83 5.63
CA PRO A 263 24.98 16.54 6.91
C PRO A 263 26.26 15.72 6.75
N ALA A 264 26.27 14.75 5.85
CA ALA A 264 27.47 13.95 5.57
C ALA A 264 28.58 14.81 4.94
N ALA A 265 28.23 15.69 4.00
CA ALA A 265 29.19 16.58 3.35
C ALA A 265 29.85 17.52 4.35
N ILE A 266 29.13 18.02 5.35
CA ILE A 266 29.66 18.88 6.42
C ILE A 266 30.74 18.16 7.25
N VAL A 267 30.60 16.85 7.48
CA VAL A 267 31.55 16.06 8.26
C VAL A 267 32.63 15.38 7.41
N GLY A 268 32.80 15.79 6.15
CA GLY A 268 33.88 15.34 5.30
C GLY A 268 33.60 14.15 4.38
N PHE A 269 32.33 13.84 4.14
CA PHE A 269 31.92 12.82 3.18
C PHE A 269 32.42 13.09 1.76
N ARG A 270 32.87 12.01 1.07
CA ARG A 270 33.38 12.07 -0.30
C ARG A 270 32.37 11.41 -1.26
N TRP A 271 31.95 12.12 -2.29
CA TRP A 271 30.99 11.62 -3.28
C TRP A 271 31.41 10.34 -4.00
N LEU A 272 32.73 10.19 -4.25
CA LEU A 272 33.26 8.97 -4.87
C LEU A 272 33.06 7.75 -3.97
N ASP A 273 33.17 7.92 -2.65
CA ASP A 273 32.96 6.84 -1.69
C ASP A 273 31.48 6.38 -1.70
N LEU A 274 30.54 7.32 -1.86
CA LEU A 274 29.10 6.98 -2.03
C LEU A 274 28.88 6.13 -3.27
N VAL A 275 29.40 6.58 -4.42
CA VAL A 275 29.21 5.86 -5.68
C VAL A 275 29.78 4.46 -5.57
N ASN A 276 30.97 4.31 -5.00
CA ASN A 276 31.61 3.02 -4.83
C ASN A 276 30.89 2.14 -3.80
N SER A 277 30.65 2.64 -2.57
CA SER A 277 30.16 1.82 -1.46
C SER A 277 28.68 1.47 -1.57
N VAL A 278 27.86 2.35 -2.13
CA VAL A 278 26.39 2.19 -2.19
C VAL A 278 25.91 1.63 -3.52
N TYR A 279 26.55 1.99 -4.63
CA TYR A 279 26.07 1.62 -5.96
C TYR A 279 26.94 0.58 -6.66
N ILE A 280 28.26 0.73 -6.66
CA ILE A 280 29.17 -0.15 -7.42
C ILE A 280 29.46 -1.44 -6.65
N ALA A 281 29.98 -1.33 -5.43
CA ALA A 281 30.38 -2.52 -4.65
C ALA A 281 29.23 -3.53 -4.38
N PRO A 282 28.01 -3.11 -4.00
CA PRO A 282 26.89 -4.04 -3.86
C PRO A 282 26.45 -4.63 -5.20
N PHE A 283 26.59 -3.87 -6.31
CA PHE A 283 26.29 -4.39 -7.63
C PHE A 283 27.31 -5.44 -8.08
N GLU A 284 28.59 -5.28 -7.76
CA GLU A 284 29.65 -6.22 -8.10
C GLU A 284 29.75 -7.43 -7.15
N ALA A 285 29.26 -7.29 -5.91
CA ALA A 285 29.35 -8.32 -4.87
C ALA A 285 28.73 -9.67 -5.24
N PHE A 286 27.73 -9.66 -6.14
CA PHE A 286 27.02 -10.87 -6.56
C PHE A 286 26.96 -10.98 -8.08
N SER A 287 27.65 -11.95 -8.68
CA SER A 287 27.58 -12.25 -10.11
C SER A 287 26.46 -13.26 -10.41
N VAL A 288 25.25 -13.01 -9.88
CA VAL A 288 24.06 -13.85 -10.06
C VAL A 288 22.87 -13.04 -10.56
N LEU A 289 21.96 -13.69 -11.30
CA LEU A 289 20.79 -13.03 -11.88
C LEU A 289 19.67 -12.73 -10.86
N ALA A 290 19.65 -13.42 -9.73
CA ALA A 290 18.75 -13.13 -8.61
C ALA A 290 19.39 -13.52 -7.30
N VAL A 291 19.32 -12.64 -6.29
CA VAL A 291 19.78 -12.90 -4.91
C VAL A 291 18.51 -13.16 -4.08
N ASP A 292 18.02 -14.41 -4.18
CA ASP A 292 16.83 -14.93 -3.49
C ASP A 292 15.51 -14.16 -3.77
N ALA A 293 15.49 -13.28 -4.78
CA ALA A 293 14.27 -12.64 -5.21
C ALA A 293 13.28 -13.65 -5.81
N PRO A 294 11.97 -13.56 -5.51
CA PRO A 294 10.94 -14.42 -6.07
C PRO A 294 10.54 -13.96 -7.49
N ASN A 295 11.50 -13.99 -8.42
CA ASN A 295 11.31 -13.57 -9.79
C ASN A 295 11.84 -14.64 -10.79
N PRO A 296 11.52 -14.54 -12.10
CA PRO A 296 11.93 -15.52 -13.11
C PRO A 296 13.45 -15.71 -13.20
N TRP A 297 14.23 -14.69 -12.89
CA TRP A 297 15.69 -14.74 -12.96
C TRP A 297 16.30 -15.74 -11.98
N LYS A 298 15.59 -16.08 -10.88
CA LYS A 298 16.00 -17.15 -9.98
C LYS A 298 16.02 -18.50 -10.68
N ILE A 299 15.01 -18.79 -11.52
CA ILE A 299 14.92 -20.02 -12.31
C ILE A 299 15.93 -19.98 -13.45
N VAL A 300 15.98 -18.87 -14.22
CA VAL A 300 16.90 -18.70 -15.35
C VAL A 300 18.35 -18.88 -14.91
N GLY A 301 18.74 -18.32 -13.76
CA GLY A 301 20.08 -18.46 -13.19
C GLY A 301 20.36 -19.87 -12.66
N ALA A 302 19.39 -20.49 -11.97
CA ALA A 302 19.54 -21.84 -11.43
C ALA A 302 19.69 -22.90 -12.55
N LEU A 303 18.99 -22.73 -13.67
CA LEU A 303 19.06 -23.62 -14.84
C LEU A 303 20.15 -23.21 -15.84
N GLN A 304 20.90 -22.13 -15.57
CA GLN A 304 21.96 -21.61 -16.45
C GLN A 304 21.50 -21.40 -17.90
N LEU A 305 20.24 -20.94 -18.09
CA LEU A 305 19.64 -20.79 -19.43
C LEU A 305 20.31 -19.71 -20.27
N VAL A 306 20.90 -18.70 -19.63
CA VAL A 306 21.67 -17.62 -20.27
C VAL A 306 22.89 -17.29 -19.40
N ASP A 307 23.94 -16.76 -20.01
CA ASP A 307 25.05 -16.21 -19.26
C ASP A 307 24.66 -14.95 -18.46
N TYR A 308 25.39 -14.63 -17.42
CA TYR A 308 25.09 -13.51 -16.53
C TYR A 308 24.96 -12.17 -17.24
N ARG A 309 25.87 -11.87 -18.19
CA ARG A 309 25.91 -10.57 -18.89
C ARG A 309 24.71 -10.43 -19.83
N THR A 310 24.40 -11.46 -20.59
CA THR A 310 23.22 -11.50 -21.46
C THR A 310 21.94 -11.39 -20.62
N GLY A 311 21.80 -12.17 -19.55
CA GLY A 311 20.64 -12.09 -18.66
C GLY A 311 20.46 -10.70 -18.04
N LEU A 312 21.55 -10.04 -17.66
CA LEU A 312 21.53 -8.68 -17.13
C LEU A 312 21.00 -7.67 -18.17
N LEU A 313 21.54 -7.69 -19.37
CA LEU A 313 21.13 -6.75 -20.44
C LEU A 313 19.69 -6.98 -20.89
N VAL A 314 19.32 -8.24 -21.13
CA VAL A 314 17.94 -8.60 -21.51
C VAL A 314 16.94 -8.19 -20.43
N GLY A 315 17.24 -8.47 -19.17
CA GLY A 315 16.35 -8.12 -18.08
C GLY A 315 16.15 -6.62 -17.91
N ILE A 316 17.20 -5.82 -18.01
CA ILE A 316 17.10 -4.36 -17.99
C ILE A 316 16.28 -3.85 -19.18
N ALA A 317 16.52 -4.37 -20.39
CA ALA A 317 15.77 -3.98 -21.58
C ALA A 317 14.28 -4.32 -21.46
N VAL A 318 13.95 -5.53 -21.04
CA VAL A 318 12.55 -5.99 -20.84
C VAL A 318 11.86 -5.14 -19.76
N ALA A 319 12.51 -4.88 -18.62
CA ALA A 319 11.95 -4.05 -17.57
C ALA A 319 11.74 -2.60 -18.05
N GLY A 320 12.69 -2.03 -18.78
CA GLY A 320 12.57 -0.69 -19.39
C GLY A 320 11.40 -0.59 -20.36
N LEU A 321 11.26 -1.58 -21.27
CA LEU A 321 10.14 -1.65 -22.20
C LEU A 321 8.80 -1.81 -21.48
N ALA A 322 8.72 -2.68 -20.48
CA ALA A 322 7.51 -2.86 -19.68
C ALA A 322 7.14 -1.58 -18.92
N GLY A 323 8.11 -0.87 -18.35
CA GLY A 323 7.90 0.42 -17.70
C GLY A 323 7.34 1.47 -18.67
N LEU A 324 7.85 1.53 -19.90
CA LEU A 324 7.35 2.42 -20.94
C LEU A 324 5.90 2.04 -21.34
N VAL A 325 5.62 0.74 -21.55
CA VAL A 325 4.29 0.22 -21.91
C VAL A 325 3.28 0.56 -20.79
N ILE A 326 3.65 0.38 -19.52
CA ILE A 326 2.80 0.78 -18.39
C ILE A 326 2.52 2.29 -18.43
N SER A 327 3.56 3.11 -18.61
CA SER A 327 3.42 4.56 -18.55
C SER A 327 2.56 5.12 -19.67
N VAL A 328 2.81 4.68 -20.91
CA VAL A 328 2.06 5.11 -22.11
C VAL A 328 0.65 4.55 -22.11
N GLY A 329 0.50 3.27 -21.78
CA GLY A 329 -0.81 2.62 -21.72
C GLY A 329 -1.73 3.23 -20.66
N ALA A 330 -1.19 3.73 -19.55
CA ALA A 330 -1.96 4.42 -18.52
C ALA A 330 -2.60 5.73 -18.99
N LEU A 331 -2.14 6.32 -20.10
CA LEU A 331 -2.77 7.50 -20.70
C LEU A 331 -4.17 7.23 -21.25
N ARG A 332 -4.51 5.96 -21.49
CA ARG A 332 -5.87 5.54 -21.90
C ARG A 332 -6.84 5.43 -20.72
N LEU A 333 -6.33 5.45 -19.50
CA LEU A 333 -7.13 5.34 -18.28
C LEU A 333 -7.60 6.73 -17.82
N GLU A 334 -8.72 6.78 -17.11
CA GLU A 334 -9.16 8.00 -16.45
C GLU A 334 -8.11 8.51 -15.47
N PRO A 335 -7.70 9.79 -15.53
CA PRO A 335 -6.62 10.34 -14.70
C PRO A 335 -7.10 10.66 -13.27
N ASN A 336 -7.43 9.62 -12.51
CA ASN A 336 -7.94 9.70 -11.13
C ASN A 336 -7.03 8.97 -10.13
N ALA A 337 -7.38 9.05 -8.85
CA ALA A 337 -6.62 8.43 -7.77
C ALA A 337 -6.50 6.90 -7.92
N ARG A 338 -7.52 6.22 -8.44
CA ARG A 338 -7.51 4.76 -8.64
C ARG A 338 -6.48 4.35 -9.68
N THR A 339 -6.38 5.11 -10.78
CA THR A 339 -5.37 4.89 -11.82
C THR A 339 -3.96 5.09 -11.27
N VAL A 340 -3.72 6.15 -10.48
CA VAL A 340 -2.40 6.38 -9.86
C VAL A 340 -1.99 5.23 -8.96
N VAL A 341 -2.90 4.72 -8.11
CA VAL A 341 -2.62 3.58 -7.22
C VAL A 341 -2.43 2.28 -8.01
N LEU A 342 -3.23 2.03 -9.06
CA LEU A 342 -3.08 0.85 -9.91
C LEU A 342 -1.72 0.84 -10.61
N VAL A 343 -1.32 1.98 -11.19
CA VAL A 343 -0.01 2.13 -11.86
C VAL A 343 1.14 1.99 -10.83
N ALA A 344 0.99 2.54 -9.62
CA ALA A 344 1.96 2.37 -8.55
C ALA A 344 2.13 0.90 -8.15
N ALA A 345 1.02 0.18 -7.95
CA ALA A 345 1.04 -1.24 -7.60
C ALA A 345 1.65 -2.10 -8.71
N LEU A 346 1.22 -1.87 -9.96
CA LEU A 346 1.77 -2.59 -11.10
C LEU A 346 3.27 -2.30 -11.29
N SER A 347 3.70 -1.04 -11.18
CA SER A 347 5.11 -0.65 -11.29
C SER A 347 5.94 -1.29 -10.17
N GLY A 348 5.50 -1.15 -8.92
CA GLY A 348 6.18 -1.71 -7.75
C GLY A 348 6.29 -3.23 -7.77
N ALA A 349 5.36 -3.92 -8.44
CA ALA A 349 5.37 -5.37 -8.60
C ALA A 349 6.19 -5.82 -9.82
N LEU A 350 5.97 -5.19 -10.98
CA LEU A 350 6.53 -5.66 -12.25
C LEU A 350 8.02 -5.31 -12.39
N MET A 351 8.46 -4.17 -11.86
CA MET A 351 9.87 -3.79 -11.94
C MET A 351 10.80 -4.80 -11.24
N PRO A 352 10.64 -5.13 -9.95
CA PRO A 352 11.50 -6.15 -9.32
C PRO A 352 11.27 -7.56 -9.87
N TYR A 353 10.11 -7.84 -10.50
CA TYR A 353 9.83 -9.11 -11.16
C TYR A 353 10.63 -9.28 -12.46
N LEU A 354 10.82 -8.21 -13.24
CA LEU A 354 11.50 -8.24 -14.53
C LEU A 354 12.98 -7.89 -14.44
N LEU A 355 13.39 -7.07 -13.47
CA LEU A 355 14.79 -6.70 -13.30
C LEU A 355 15.62 -7.88 -12.76
N PRO A 356 16.82 -8.12 -13.30
CA PRO A 356 17.78 -9.04 -12.71
C PRO A 356 18.47 -8.41 -11.49
N LYS A 357 19.23 -9.22 -10.74
CA LYS A 357 19.97 -8.85 -9.52
C LYS A 357 19.08 -8.38 -8.37
N MET A 358 17.83 -8.77 -8.37
CA MET A 358 16.92 -8.42 -7.29
C MET A 358 17.17 -9.31 -6.07
N HIS A 359 17.01 -8.70 -4.87
CA HIS A 359 17.04 -9.38 -3.59
C HIS A 359 15.63 -9.78 -3.13
N ASP A 360 15.56 -10.69 -2.21
CA ASP A 360 14.38 -11.22 -1.52
C ASP A 360 13.38 -10.17 -1.06
N ARG A 361 13.86 -9.05 -0.49
CA ARG A 361 13.05 -7.97 0.10
C ARG A 361 12.63 -6.88 -0.90
N TYR A 362 13.03 -6.95 -2.17
CA TYR A 362 12.76 -5.86 -3.12
C TYR A 362 11.30 -5.79 -3.57
N PHE A 363 10.49 -6.79 -3.21
CA PHE A 363 9.03 -6.75 -3.40
C PHE A 363 8.29 -5.96 -2.31
N PHE A 364 8.97 -5.38 -1.31
CA PHE A 364 8.33 -4.63 -0.24
C PHE A 364 7.45 -3.48 -0.74
N VAL A 365 7.85 -2.79 -1.81
CA VAL A 365 7.00 -1.75 -2.43
C VAL A 365 5.74 -2.37 -3.03
N ALA A 366 5.83 -3.55 -3.65
CA ALA A 366 4.67 -4.28 -4.13
C ALA A 366 3.71 -4.65 -2.99
N ASP A 367 4.25 -5.14 -1.86
CA ASP A 367 3.44 -5.48 -0.68
C ASP A 367 2.61 -4.29 -0.21
N ILE A 368 3.23 -3.11 -0.10
CA ILE A 368 2.57 -1.89 0.37
C ILE A 368 1.56 -1.35 -0.66
N MET A 369 1.93 -1.33 -1.93
CA MET A 369 1.08 -0.76 -2.97
C MET A 369 -0.11 -1.68 -3.30
N THR A 370 0.07 -3.01 -3.31
CA THR A 370 -1.04 -3.96 -3.48
C THR A 370 -1.96 -4.00 -2.26
N PHE A 371 -1.40 -3.91 -1.05
CA PHE A 371 -2.19 -3.71 0.17
C PHE A 371 -3.07 -2.45 0.06
N THR A 372 -2.49 -1.32 -0.37
CA THR A 372 -3.24 -0.08 -0.57
C THR A 372 -4.30 -0.24 -1.66
N LEU A 373 -3.94 -0.90 -2.78
CA LEU A 373 -4.83 -1.17 -3.91
C LEU A 373 -6.07 -2.00 -3.51
N ALA A 374 -5.92 -2.96 -2.60
CA ALA A 374 -7.02 -3.78 -2.09
C ALA A 374 -8.15 -2.94 -1.47
N PHE A 375 -7.83 -1.78 -0.89
CA PHE A 375 -8.82 -0.85 -0.34
C PHE A 375 -9.31 0.19 -1.36
N VAL A 376 -8.53 0.45 -2.40
CA VAL A 376 -8.90 1.39 -3.48
C VAL A 376 -9.74 0.71 -4.55
N ILE A 377 -9.36 -0.51 -4.95
CA ILE A 377 -10.07 -1.37 -5.93
C ILE A 377 -10.31 -2.74 -5.28
N PRO A 378 -11.40 -2.92 -4.50
CA PRO A 378 -11.61 -4.14 -3.72
C PRO A 378 -11.66 -5.44 -4.52
N ARG A 379 -11.96 -5.39 -5.81
CA ARG A 379 -11.92 -6.58 -6.69
C ARG A 379 -10.51 -7.17 -6.84
N LEU A 380 -9.48 -6.38 -6.56
CA LEU A 380 -8.07 -6.79 -6.63
C LEU A 380 -7.49 -7.16 -5.25
N TRP A 381 -8.33 -7.35 -4.23
CA TRP A 381 -7.90 -7.62 -2.85
C TRP A 381 -6.92 -8.81 -2.74
N VAL A 382 -7.11 -9.82 -3.59
CA VAL A 382 -6.30 -11.04 -3.58
C VAL A 382 -4.81 -10.78 -3.88
N THR A 383 -4.48 -9.69 -4.57
CA THR A 383 -3.08 -9.35 -4.88
C THR A 383 -2.27 -9.05 -3.62
N ALA A 384 -2.87 -8.44 -2.60
CA ALA A 384 -2.19 -8.12 -1.35
C ALA A 384 -1.67 -9.38 -0.63
N PRO A 385 -2.49 -10.40 -0.29
CA PRO A 385 -1.98 -11.60 0.35
C PRO A 385 -1.01 -12.39 -0.55
N LEU A 386 -1.17 -12.38 -1.89
CA LEU A 386 -0.24 -13.07 -2.78
C LEU A 386 1.17 -12.48 -2.69
N PHE A 387 1.32 -11.15 -2.73
CA PHE A 387 2.63 -10.53 -2.58
C PHE A 387 3.18 -10.69 -1.17
N GLN A 388 2.36 -10.52 -0.11
CA GLN A 388 2.81 -10.72 1.26
C GLN A 388 3.29 -12.16 1.53
N VAL A 389 2.57 -13.16 1.05
CA VAL A 389 3.00 -14.56 1.14
C VAL A 389 4.30 -14.78 0.35
N GLY A 390 4.40 -14.23 -0.86
CA GLY A 390 5.63 -14.32 -1.67
C GLY A 390 6.83 -13.70 -0.95
N SER A 391 6.68 -12.50 -0.41
CA SER A 391 7.74 -11.83 0.34
C SER A 391 8.12 -12.59 1.61
N LEU A 392 7.16 -13.07 2.41
CA LEU A 392 7.43 -13.84 3.62
C LEU A 392 8.17 -15.15 3.31
N LEU A 393 7.78 -15.87 2.26
CA LEU A 393 8.46 -17.07 1.84
C LEU A 393 9.91 -16.78 1.40
N SER A 394 10.17 -15.64 0.75
CA SER A 394 11.53 -15.25 0.37
C SER A 394 12.40 -14.81 1.56
N TYR A 395 11.81 -14.45 2.71
CA TYR A 395 12.53 -14.09 3.93
C TYR A 395 12.94 -15.31 4.78
N LEU A 396 12.34 -16.49 4.57
CA LEU A 396 12.56 -17.69 5.39
C LEU A 396 14.04 -18.10 5.56
N PRO A 397 14.91 -18.00 4.51
CA PRO A 397 16.32 -18.34 4.68
C PRO A 397 17.05 -17.53 5.76
N TYR A 398 16.61 -16.30 6.03
CA TYR A 398 17.23 -15.41 7.04
C TYR A 398 16.83 -15.70 8.48
N PHE A 399 15.88 -16.61 8.69
CA PHE A 399 15.43 -17.05 10.02
C PHE A 399 15.87 -18.47 10.37
N ASP A 400 16.84 -19.04 9.65
CA ASP A 400 17.41 -20.37 9.87
C ASP A 400 16.38 -21.52 9.92
N LEU A 401 15.27 -21.37 9.21
CA LEU A 401 14.18 -22.35 9.19
C LEU A 401 14.42 -23.52 8.23
N GLY A 402 15.58 -23.58 7.56
CA GLY A 402 15.98 -24.68 6.66
C GLY A 402 15.09 -24.86 5.42
N LEU A 403 14.23 -23.89 5.11
CA LEU A 403 13.27 -23.97 4.02
C LEU A 403 13.81 -23.25 2.76
N HIS A 404 13.61 -23.87 1.59
CA HIS A 404 13.93 -23.27 0.28
C HIS A 404 12.85 -22.26 -0.15
N GLY A 405 12.56 -21.28 0.74
CA GLY A 405 11.48 -20.31 0.58
C GLY A 405 11.45 -19.56 -0.76
N PRO A 406 12.57 -19.10 -1.34
CA PRO A 406 12.55 -18.29 -2.56
C PRO A 406 11.92 -18.98 -3.78
N LEU A 407 12.07 -20.29 -3.94
CA LEU A 407 11.44 -21.03 -5.06
C LEU A 407 9.93 -21.12 -4.89
N TYR A 408 9.45 -21.37 -3.67
CA TYR A 408 8.01 -21.38 -3.40
C TYR A 408 7.36 -20.00 -3.51
N ALA A 409 8.14 -18.95 -3.25
CA ALA A 409 7.70 -17.56 -3.34
C ALA A 409 7.41 -17.11 -4.78
N ILE A 410 8.00 -17.74 -5.80
CA ILE A 410 7.82 -17.36 -7.22
C ILE A 410 6.36 -17.51 -7.65
N LEU A 411 5.67 -18.58 -7.23
CA LEU A 411 4.29 -18.84 -7.64
C LEU A 411 3.33 -17.73 -7.20
N PRO A 412 3.19 -17.40 -5.89
CA PRO A 412 2.27 -16.35 -5.46
C PRO A 412 2.61 -14.99 -6.08
N VAL A 413 3.89 -14.65 -6.21
CA VAL A 413 4.31 -13.39 -6.87
C VAL A 413 3.92 -13.38 -8.34
N THR A 414 4.14 -14.47 -9.07
CA THR A 414 3.74 -14.58 -10.49
C THR A 414 2.24 -14.44 -10.66
N PHE A 415 1.43 -15.10 -9.83
CA PHE A 415 -0.02 -14.94 -9.84
C PHE A 415 -0.43 -13.48 -9.55
N GLY A 416 0.18 -12.85 -8.55
CA GLY A 416 -0.07 -11.46 -8.21
C GLY A 416 0.25 -10.50 -9.36
N VAL A 417 1.40 -10.66 -10.01
CA VAL A 417 1.81 -9.88 -11.19
C VAL A 417 0.83 -10.09 -12.35
N THR A 418 0.45 -11.35 -12.61
CA THR A 418 -0.49 -11.69 -13.70
C THR A 418 -1.85 -11.03 -13.48
N ILE A 419 -2.40 -11.10 -12.26
CA ILE A 419 -3.69 -10.46 -11.92
C ILE A 419 -3.61 -8.94 -12.12
N LEU A 420 -2.53 -8.29 -11.67
CA LEU A 420 -2.34 -6.85 -11.85
C LEU A 420 -2.24 -6.47 -13.32
N ALA A 421 -1.48 -7.23 -14.12
CA ALA A 421 -1.33 -7.00 -15.56
C ALA A 421 -2.67 -7.16 -16.28
N LEU A 422 -3.42 -8.24 -16.02
CA LEU A 422 -4.75 -8.47 -16.59
C LEU A 422 -5.74 -7.37 -16.19
N ALA A 423 -5.74 -6.95 -14.93
CA ALA A 423 -6.60 -5.86 -14.45
C ALA A 423 -6.27 -4.54 -15.16
N TYR A 424 -4.99 -4.26 -15.36
CA TYR A 424 -4.52 -3.07 -16.07
C TYR A 424 -4.96 -3.08 -17.54
N VAL A 425 -4.74 -4.19 -18.26
CA VAL A 425 -5.17 -4.35 -19.66
C VAL A 425 -6.70 -4.27 -19.78
N SER A 426 -7.44 -4.95 -18.89
CA SER A 426 -8.91 -4.90 -18.88
C SER A 426 -9.43 -3.48 -18.66
N ALA A 427 -8.79 -2.68 -17.80
CA ALA A 427 -9.14 -1.28 -17.60
C ALA A 427 -8.90 -0.44 -18.86
N GLN A 428 -7.82 -0.69 -19.62
CA GLN A 428 -7.56 -0.01 -20.91
C GLN A 428 -8.63 -0.35 -21.95
N VAL A 429 -8.97 -1.63 -22.09
CA VAL A 429 -10.01 -2.08 -23.04
C VAL A 429 -11.35 -1.43 -22.70
N ALA A 430 -11.75 -1.44 -21.43
CA ALA A 430 -13.00 -0.82 -20.99
C ALA A 430 -13.04 0.70 -21.28
N SER A 431 -11.92 1.41 -21.13
CA SER A 431 -11.80 2.83 -21.44
C SER A 431 -11.88 3.09 -22.94
N SER A 432 -11.31 2.22 -23.77
CA SER A 432 -11.35 2.34 -25.23
C SER A 432 -12.74 2.10 -25.82
N VAL A 433 -13.51 1.15 -25.25
CA VAL A 433 -14.90 0.89 -25.64
C VAL A 433 -15.78 2.11 -25.34
N ARG A 434 -15.69 2.70 -24.15
CA ARG A 434 -16.45 3.92 -23.79
C ARG A 434 -16.16 5.09 -24.72
N LEU A 435 -14.90 5.28 -25.14
CA LEU A 435 -14.52 6.32 -26.11
C LEU A 435 -15.13 6.04 -27.50
N GLY A 436 -15.17 4.79 -27.93
CA GLY A 436 -15.82 4.38 -29.19
C GLY A 436 -17.31 4.67 -29.18
N ASP A 437 -18.02 4.32 -28.11
CA ASP A 437 -19.47 4.57 -27.97
C ASP A 437 -19.80 6.06 -27.97
N VAL A 438 -18.97 6.91 -27.36
CA VAL A 438 -19.13 8.37 -27.38
C VAL A 438 -18.94 8.93 -28.78
N VAL A 439 -17.93 8.48 -29.53
CA VAL A 439 -17.65 8.92 -30.92
C VAL A 439 -18.79 8.51 -31.86
N HIS A 440 -19.31 7.28 -31.73
CA HIS A 440 -20.46 6.83 -32.55
C HIS A 440 -21.76 7.56 -32.19
N GLY A 441 -21.97 7.89 -30.91
CA GLY A 441 -23.12 8.70 -30.47
C GLY A 441 -23.11 10.11 -31.07
N PHE A 442 -21.96 10.76 -31.17
CA PHE A 442 -21.82 12.08 -31.82
C PHE A 442 -21.96 11.99 -33.35
N GLY A 443 -21.52 10.90 -33.99
CA GLY A 443 -21.72 10.67 -35.42
C GLY A 443 -23.19 10.48 -35.82
N GLY A 444 -23.97 9.79 -34.97
CA GLY A 444 -25.42 9.62 -35.14
C GLY A 444 -26.19 10.94 -35.08
N LEU A 445 -25.87 11.80 -34.11
CA LEU A 445 -26.53 13.12 -33.97
C LEU A 445 -26.17 14.12 -35.10
N ALA A 446 -25.03 13.99 -35.74
CA ALA A 446 -24.65 14.80 -36.90
C ALA A 446 -25.35 14.33 -38.18
N GLY A 447 -25.65 13.03 -38.32
CA GLY A 447 -26.39 12.47 -39.45
C GLY A 447 -27.87 12.85 -39.48
N GLU A 448 -28.52 12.90 -38.32
CA GLU A 448 -29.95 13.29 -38.23
C GLU A 448 -30.22 14.77 -38.52
N ARG A 449 -29.25 15.67 -38.29
CA ARG A 449 -29.42 17.11 -38.65
C ARG A 449 -29.21 17.41 -40.15
N ALA A 450 -28.60 16.50 -40.89
CA ALA A 450 -28.37 16.69 -42.32
C ALA A 450 -29.56 16.26 -43.22
N VAL A 451 -30.51 15.49 -42.69
CA VAL A 451 -31.68 14.98 -43.46
C VAL A 451 -32.94 15.83 -43.26
N GLY A 452 -32.94 16.82 -42.34
CA GLY A 452 -34.11 17.64 -42.01
C GLY A 452 -34.24 18.99 -42.72
N SER A 453 -33.43 19.30 -43.78
CA SER A 453 -33.45 20.61 -44.45
C SER A 453 -33.69 20.57 -45.98
N VAL A 454 -34.38 19.55 -46.50
CA VAL A 454 -34.85 19.52 -47.90
C VAL A 454 -36.28 18.97 -47.93
N THR A 455 -37.25 19.80 -47.60
CA THR A 455 -38.64 19.80 -48.12
C THR A 455 -39.25 21.18 -47.91
#